data_627e4d2af9820d481219430fb2e9ad92
#
_entry.id   627e4d2af9820d481219430fb2e9ad92
#
_cell.length_a   1.000
_cell.length_b   1.000
_cell.length_c   1.000
_cell.angle_alpha   90.00
_cell.angle_beta   90.00
_cell.angle_gamma   90.00
#
_symmetry.space_group_name_H-M   'P 1'
#
loop_
_entity.id
_entity.type
_entity.pdbx_description
1 polymer ?
#
loop_
_entity_poly.entity_id
_entity_poly.type
_entity_poly.pdbx_seq_one_letter_code
_entity_poly.pdbx_strand_id
1 'polypeptide(L)'
;MWDAKVDRAPVLALTGQVQTQVFGPGAFQDIDLKSAFEAVSKFSQPVLTTSNHAELMTLACKSAIVERDVAHLIFPDDVQTIPSDAKAGSPQGRIGEDVVVPSEDALEAASDLIQNAKRPIIVMGHGAVSARNAVIELAERLGAPVMTTFKGKGLIADDHPNAAGVLGRSGTPIASWFMNESDLILSLGSSFANHTGIDRSKPIIQVDFERMQLGKFHPVKLPIWGEIGAFCRAICERLDPRSDDRQVKELTERWAMWREEKRTRLAEERGQGVSSVALFDVLSELCPADAIIAVDVGNNTYSFGRYFETTGQRVLMSGYLGSIGFALPAAMGAWAATQDVAEFAGRKVVSISGDGGFGQYPMEFATLVKYGMNITHVLLNNAELGKISKEQRAGEWPVWETNLHNPSFAAYARLCGGHGAKVTETADLKEAIATALNADKPALVEVTTDAELV
;
A
#
# COMPACT_ATOMS: atom_id res chain seq x y z
N MET A 1 -14.37 -4.11 1.17
CA MET A 1 -14.71 -3.27 2.34
C MET A 1 -13.73 -3.41 3.49
N TRP A 2 -13.35 -4.63 3.90
CA TRP A 2 -12.40 -4.81 5.00
C TRP A 2 -11.04 -4.13 4.74
N ASP A 3 -10.45 -4.27 3.55
CA ASP A 3 -9.20 -3.55 3.20
C ASP A 3 -9.36 -2.04 3.35
N ALA A 4 -10.46 -1.47 2.85
CA ALA A 4 -10.73 -0.04 2.99
C ALA A 4 -10.82 0.38 4.46
N LYS A 5 -11.55 -0.38 5.30
CA LYS A 5 -11.69 -0.10 6.74
C LYS A 5 -10.35 -0.12 7.47
N VAL A 6 -9.57 -1.19 7.32
CA VAL A 6 -8.31 -1.35 8.06
C VAL A 6 -7.20 -0.43 7.53
N ASP A 7 -7.29 -0.05 6.26
CA ASP A 7 -6.39 0.89 5.60
C ASP A 7 -6.82 2.35 5.75
N ARG A 8 -7.97 2.57 6.42
CA ARG A 8 -8.54 3.90 6.63
C ARG A 8 -8.75 4.68 5.34
N ALA A 9 -9.19 3.98 4.30
CA ALA A 9 -9.56 4.58 3.03
C ALA A 9 -11.02 5.06 3.11
N PRO A 10 -11.30 6.35 2.85
CA PRO A 10 -12.65 6.86 2.78
C PRO A 10 -13.43 6.17 1.65
N VAL A 11 -14.49 5.46 1.98
CA VAL A 11 -15.34 4.78 1.01
C VAL A 11 -16.80 5.06 1.30
N LEU A 12 -17.57 5.44 0.28
CA LEU A 12 -19.02 5.48 0.31
C LEU A 12 -19.57 4.27 -0.45
N ALA A 13 -20.18 3.34 0.29
CA ALA A 13 -20.86 2.18 -0.27
C ALA A 13 -22.36 2.48 -0.43
N LEU A 14 -22.90 2.26 -1.62
CA LEU A 14 -24.31 2.39 -1.94
C LEU A 14 -24.84 1.02 -2.34
N THR A 15 -25.85 0.50 -1.63
CA THR A 15 -26.47 -0.78 -1.96
C THR A 15 -27.95 -0.59 -2.27
N GLY A 16 -28.44 -1.30 -3.28
CA GLY A 16 -29.87 -1.44 -3.54
C GLY A 16 -30.54 -2.38 -2.53
N GLN A 17 -31.83 -2.19 -2.29
CA GLN A 17 -32.68 -3.04 -1.47
C GLN A 17 -34.03 -3.20 -2.16
N VAL A 18 -34.76 -4.24 -1.82
CA VAL A 18 -36.15 -4.43 -2.28
C VAL A 18 -37.03 -3.24 -1.92
N GLN A 19 -38.19 -3.12 -2.57
CA GLN A 19 -39.16 -2.07 -2.26
C GLN A 19 -39.58 -2.09 -0.80
N THR A 20 -39.83 -0.90 -0.24
CA THR A 20 -40.16 -0.75 1.20
C THR A 20 -41.41 -1.56 1.60
N GLN A 21 -42.35 -1.81 0.70
CA GLN A 21 -43.54 -2.61 0.99
C GLN A 21 -43.28 -4.08 1.33
N VAL A 22 -42.18 -4.62 0.83
CA VAL A 22 -41.80 -6.05 1.01
C VAL A 22 -40.52 -6.21 1.84
N PHE A 23 -40.04 -5.13 2.43
CA PHE A 23 -38.87 -5.12 3.28
C PHE A 23 -39.18 -5.69 4.67
N GLY A 24 -38.45 -6.75 5.06
CA GLY A 24 -38.60 -7.44 6.35
C GLY A 24 -39.40 -8.74 6.35
N PRO A 25 -40.45 -8.92 5.51
CA PRO A 25 -41.19 -10.19 5.44
C PRO A 25 -40.44 -11.37 4.85
N GLY A 26 -39.23 -11.18 4.30
CA GLY A 26 -38.45 -12.23 3.65
C GLY A 26 -38.83 -12.44 2.19
N ALA A 27 -39.10 -11.36 1.47
CA ALA A 27 -39.34 -11.37 0.04
C ALA A 27 -38.09 -11.81 -0.76
N PHE A 28 -38.27 -12.11 -2.05
CA PHE A 28 -37.14 -12.41 -2.94
C PHE A 28 -36.12 -11.27 -2.93
N GLN A 29 -34.84 -11.59 -2.66
CA GLN A 29 -33.72 -10.62 -2.50
C GLN A 29 -33.79 -9.72 -1.26
N ASP A 30 -34.72 -9.91 -0.34
CA ASP A 30 -34.73 -9.21 0.94
C ASP A 30 -33.69 -9.79 1.87
N ILE A 31 -32.63 -9.01 2.15
CA ILE A 31 -31.57 -9.37 3.09
C ILE A 31 -31.28 -8.19 4.04
N ASP A 32 -30.83 -8.50 5.27
CA ASP A 32 -30.44 -7.48 6.24
C ASP A 32 -29.06 -6.87 5.89
N LEU A 33 -29.09 -5.91 4.95
CA LEU A 33 -27.90 -5.19 4.50
C LEU A 33 -27.26 -4.36 5.62
N LYS A 34 -28.07 -3.86 6.57
CA LYS A 34 -27.53 -3.06 7.67
C LYS A 34 -26.61 -3.90 8.54
N SER A 35 -27.08 -5.07 9.00
CA SER A 35 -26.25 -6.00 9.78
C SER A 35 -25.07 -6.55 8.99
N ALA A 36 -25.24 -6.82 7.68
CA ALA A 36 -24.18 -7.30 6.82
C ALA A 36 -23.01 -6.30 6.71
N PHE A 37 -23.29 -5.00 6.74
CA PHE A 37 -22.28 -3.94 6.65
C PHE A 37 -21.82 -3.42 8.02
N GLU A 38 -22.45 -3.78 9.13
CA GLU A 38 -22.13 -3.28 10.47
C GLU A 38 -20.66 -3.49 10.84
N ALA A 39 -20.10 -4.66 10.53
CA ALA A 39 -18.71 -4.99 10.85
C ALA A 39 -17.71 -4.19 10.01
N VAL A 40 -18.07 -3.79 8.80
CA VAL A 40 -17.16 -3.18 7.81
C VAL A 40 -17.37 -1.68 7.62
N SER A 41 -18.39 -1.08 8.23
CA SER A 41 -18.67 0.34 8.10
C SER A 41 -18.72 1.06 9.46
N LYS A 42 -18.39 2.34 9.46
CA LYS A 42 -18.55 3.24 10.62
C LYS A 42 -19.94 3.86 10.66
N PHE A 43 -20.53 4.05 9.51
CA PHE A 43 -21.85 4.63 9.32
C PHE A 43 -22.66 3.74 8.37
N SER A 44 -23.85 3.28 8.77
CA SER A 44 -24.73 2.47 7.92
C SER A 44 -26.18 2.84 8.19
N GLN A 45 -26.88 3.36 7.18
CA GLN A 45 -28.28 3.78 7.32
C GLN A 45 -29.09 3.47 6.06
N PRO A 46 -30.36 3.05 6.22
CA PRO A 46 -31.32 3.00 5.11
C PRO A 46 -31.84 4.40 4.80
N VAL A 47 -32.02 4.68 3.53
CA VAL A 47 -32.74 5.85 3.03
C VAL A 47 -34.20 5.48 2.87
N LEU A 48 -35.08 6.14 3.64
CA LEU A 48 -36.52 5.88 3.64
C LEU A 48 -37.25 6.96 2.85
N THR A 49 -38.50 6.71 2.46
CA THR A 49 -39.33 7.66 1.75
C THR A 49 -39.52 9.00 2.48
N THR A 50 -39.42 8.98 3.80
CA THR A 50 -39.52 10.16 4.68
C THR A 50 -38.16 10.72 5.13
N SER A 51 -37.04 10.11 4.66
CA SER A 51 -35.70 10.56 5.04
C SER A 51 -35.36 11.91 4.42
N ASN A 52 -34.59 12.72 5.14
CA ASN A 52 -33.83 13.80 4.52
C ASN A 52 -32.60 13.18 3.82
N HIS A 53 -32.78 12.69 2.57
CA HIS A 53 -31.77 11.94 1.83
C HIS A 53 -30.52 12.78 1.50
N ALA A 54 -30.68 14.09 1.26
CA ALA A 54 -29.54 14.97 1.01
C ALA A 54 -28.64 15.13 2.24
N GLU A 55 -29.23 15.22 3.43
CA GLU A 55 -28.50 15.30 4.69
C GLU A 55 -27.86 13.96 5.06
N LEU A 56 -28.57 12.83 4.86
CA LEU A 56 -28.00 11.50 5.07
C LEU A 56 -26.80 11.24 4.17
N MET A 57 -26.88 11.62 2.86
CA MET A 57 -25.74 11.54 1.94
C MET A 57 -24.57 12.41 2.42
N THR A 58 -24.86 13.63 2.85
CA THR A 58 -23.85 14.56 3.38
C THR A 58 -23.17 13.99 4.63
N LEU A 59 -23.94 13.40 5.55
CA LEU A 59 -23.40 12.76 6.75
C LEU A 59 -22.58 11.50 6.42
N ALA A 60 -23.01 10.68 5.47
CA ALA A 60 -22.29 9.52 5.01
C ALA A 60 -20.94 9.92 4.41
N CYS A 61 -20.92 10.92 3.51
CA CYS A 61 -19.68 11.45 2.95
C CYS A 61 -18.77 12.03 4.04
N LYS A 62 -19.34 12.84 4.96
CA LYS A 62 -18.59 13.38 6.11
C LYS A 62 -18.01 12.29 6.98
N SER A 63 -18.79 11.25 7.31
CA SER A 63 -18.30 10.11 8.09
C SER A 63 -17.14 9.40 7.39
N ALA A 64 -17.27 9.11 6.09
CA ALA A 64 -16.20 8.47 5.34
C ALA A 64 -14.91 9.28 5.37
N ILE A 65 -14.98 10.59 5.15
CA ILE A 65 -13.80 11.49 5.06
C ILE A 65 -13.17 11.71 6.43
N VAL A 66 -13.97 12.10 7.44
CA VAL A 66 -13.46 12.52 8.76
C VAL A 66 -12.99 11.32 9.58
N GLU A 67 -13.78 10.22 9.58
CA GLU A 67 -13.42 9.00 10.30
C GLU A 67 -12.39 8.15 9.51
N ARG A 68 -12.20 8.48 8.22
CA ARG A 68 -11.32 7.70 7.31
C ARG A 68 -11.71 6.22 7.34
N ASP A 69 -12.98 5.95 7.06
CA ASP A 69 -13.61 4.63 7.19
C ASP A 69 -14.69 4.46 6.10
N VAL A 70 -15.37 3.34 6.11
CA VAL A 70 -16.49 3.05 5.20
C VAL A 70 -17.78 3.65 5.75
N ALA A 71 -18.48 4.41 4.92
CA ALA A 71 -19.87 4.80 5.13
C ALA A 71 -20.77 4.03 4.14
N HIS A 72 -21.94 3.64 4.58
CA HIS A 72 -22.87 2.81 3.81
C HIS A 72 -24.28 3.40 3.83
N LEU A 73 -24.88 3.49 2.67
CA LEU A 73 -26.31 3.85 2.52
C LEU A 73 -27.04 2.76 1.72
N ILE A 74 -28.23 2.43 2.20
CA ILE A 74 -29.12 1.42 1.62
C ILE A 74 -30.27 2.15 0.92
N PHE A 75 -30.45 1.89 -0.36
CA PHE A 75 -31.47 2.52 -1.19
C PHE A 75 -32.54 1.48 -1.61
N PRO A 76 -33.73 1.45 -0.98
CA PRO A 76 -34.86 0.69 -1.50
C PRO A 76 -35.24 1.13 -2.90
N ASP A 77 -35.70 0.19 -3.74
CA ASP A 77 -36.00 0.40 -5.15
C ASP A 77 -37.01 1.53 -5.38
N ASP A 78 -38.09 1.54 -4.60
CA ASP A 78 -39.13 2.57 -4.67
C ASP A 78 -38.64 3.97 -4.22
N VAL A 79 -37.62 4.05 -3.37
CA VAL A 79 -37.05 5.33 -2.95
C VAL A 79 -36.22 5.98 -4.06
N GLN A 80 -35.57 5.18 -4.91
CA GLN A 80 -34.68 5.67 -5.96
C GLN A 80 -35.45 6.45 -7.04
N THR A 81 -36.75 6.22 -7.18
CA THR A 81 -37.58 6.85 -8.21
C THR A 81 -38.37 8.08 -7.71
N ILE A 82 -38.23 8.43 -6.42
CA ILE A 82 -38.97 9.59 -5.87
C ILE A 82 -38.32 10.88 -6.37
N PRO A 83 -39.09 11.77 -7.03
CA PRO A 83 -38.60 13.08 -7.42
C PRO A 83 -38.13 13.90 -6.22
N SER A 84 -37.04 14.62 -6.39
CA SER A 84 -36.46 15.46 -5.35
C SER A 84 -35.96 16.79 -5.90
N ASP A 85 -36.24 17.87 -5.18
CA ASP A 85 -35.72 19.22 -5.38
C ASP A 85 -34.60 19.57 -4.38
N ALA A 86 -34.19 18.61 -3.55
CA ALA A 86 -33.13 18.81 -2.58
C ALA A 86 -31.79 19.13 -3.25
N LYS A 87 -31.08 20.09 -2.67
CA LYS A 87 -29.75 20.47 -3.15
C LYS A 87 -28.68 19.58 -2.54
N ALA A 88 -27.66 19.27 -3.32
CA ALA A 88 -26.49 18.58 -2.83
C ALA A 88 -25.82 19.36 -1.68
N GLY A 89 -25.38 18.66 -0.65
CA GLY A 89 -24.60 19.26 0.42
C GLY A 89 -23.20 19.69 -0.03
N SER A 90 -22.56 20.54 0.77
CA SER A 90 -21.17 21.00 0.56
C SER A 90 -20.33 20.63 1.77
N PRO A 91 -19.02 20.36 1.60
CA PRO A 91 -18.10 20.18 2.73
C PRO A 91 -17.84 21.49 3.50
N GLN A 92 -18.11 22.62 2.86
CA GLN A 92 -17.86 23.94 3.45
C GLN A 92 -18.67 24.15 4.73
N GLY A 93 -17.99 24.49 5.83
CA GLY A 93 -18.59 24.67 7.15
C GLY A 93 -19.01 23.35 7.83
N ARG A 94 -18.69 22.20 7.24
CA ARG A 94 -19.02 20.87 7.78
C ARG A 94 -17.80 20.02 8.15
N ILE A 95 -16.64 20.30 7.56
CA ILE A 95 -15.38 19.62 7.84
C ILE A 95 -14.41 20.69 8.37
N GLY A 96 -13.85 20.45 9.56
CA GLY A 96 -12.83 21.30 10.15
C GLY A 96 -11.43 20.94 9.63
N GLU A 97 -10.43 21.71 9.96
CA GLU A 97 -9.03 21.40 9.72
C GLU A 97 -8.58 20.23 10.61
N ASP A 98 -7.87 19.27 10.03
CA ASP A 98 -7.38 18.07 10.74
C ASP A 98 -5.97 18.26 11.31
N VAL A 99 -5.52 19.48 11.53
CA VAL A 99 -4.19 19.76 12.05
C VAL A 99 -4.20 19.71 13.58
N VAL A 100 -3.63 18.64 14.14
CA VAL A 100 -3.39 18.50 15.58
C VAL A 100 -1.92 18.75 15.85
N VAL A 101 -1.61 19.90 16.41
CA VAL A 101 -0.25 20.25 16.82
C VAL A 101 0.07 19.55 18.16
N PRO A 102 1.20 18.84 18.29
CA PRO A 102 1.62 18.29 19.57
C PRO A 102 1.82 19.38 20.63
N SER A 103 1.65 19.01 21.91
CA SER A 103 1.87 19.96 23.02
C SER A 103 3.33 20.41 23.09
N GLU A 104 3.56 21.62 23.63
CA GLU A 104 4.90 22.17 23.81
C GLU A 104 5.81 21.25 24.64
N ASP A 105 5.30 20.73 25.76
CA ASP A 105 6.04 19.78 26.62
C ASP A 105 6.46 18.52 25.86
N ALA A 106 5.60 17.99 24.97
CA ALA A 106 5.92 16.84 24.16
C ALA A 106 6.98 17.15 23.10
N LEU A 107 6.95 18.34 22.52
CA LEU A 107 7.96 18.79 21.56
C LEU A 107 9.31 19.04 22.23
N GLU A 108 9.33 19.63 23.41
CA GLU A 108 10.55 19.82 24.21
C GLU A 108 11.18 18.47 24.58
N ALA A 109 10.40 17.54 25.14
CA ALA A 109 10.84 16.19 25.48
C ALA A 109 11.37 15.42 24.26
N ALA A 110 10.73 15.58 23.09
CA ALA A 110 11.20 14.98 21.85
C ALA A 110 12.53 15.57 21.39
N SER A 111 12.66 16.91 21.45
CA SER A 111 13.88 17.62 21.07
C SER A 111 15.06 17.15 21.93
N ASP A 112 14.87 17.04 23.25
CA ASP A 112 15.89 16.57 24.18
C ASP A 112 16.35 15.15 23.86
N LEU A 113 15.41 14.23 23.59
CA LEU A 113 15.74 12.86 23.21
C LEU A 113 16.52 12.80 21.90
N ILE A 114 16.08 13.60 20.90
CA ILE A 114 16.72 13.62 19.58
C ILE A 114 18.13 14.24 19.69
N GLN A 115 18.33 15.33 20.43
CA GLN A 115 19.64 15.97 20.61
C GLN A 115 20.66 15.02 21.25
N ASN A 116 20.23 14.23 22.26
CA ASN A 116 21.08 13.30 22.96
C ASN A 116 21.37 12.01 22.22
N ALA A 117 20.60 11.66 21.20
CA ALA A 117 20.80 10.45 20.41
C ALA A 117 22.01 10.59 19.48
N LYS A 118 22.83 9.55 19.41
CA LYS A 118 24.02 9.50 18.54
C LYS A 118 23.72 8.88 17.18
N ARG A 119 22.78 7.94 17.14
CA ARG A 119 22.38 7.20 15.94
C ARG A 119 20.86 7.11 15.81
N PRO A 120 20.16 8.26 15.70
CA PRO A 120 18.72 8.26 15.50
C PRO A 120 18.36 7.70 14.12
N ILE A 121 17.23 7.02 14.04
CA ILE A 121 16.64 6.55 12.79
C ILE A 121 15.17 6.94 12.72
N ILE A 122 14.64 7.00 11.51
CA ILE A 122 13.21 7.27 11.25
C ILE A 122 12.57 6.03 10.63
N VAL A 123 11.47 5.56 11.22
CA VAL A 123 10.57 4.57 10.61
C VAL A 123 9.35 5.30 10.07
N MET A 124 9.27 5.42 8.77
CA MET A 124 8.22 6.13 8.06
C MET A 124 7.12 5.15 7.64
N GLY A 125 5.96 5.25 8.29
CA GLY A 125 4.80 4.41 7.97
C GLY A 125 3.84 5.07 6.99
N HIS A 126 2.81 4.34 6.59
CA HIS A 126 1.77 4.82 5.68
C HIS A 126 1.03 6.05 6.22
N GLY A 127 0.90 6.19 7.54
CA GLY A 127 0.31 7.38 8.16
C GLY A 127 1.05 8.70 7.88
N ALA A 128 2.28 8.62 7.36
CA ALA A 128 3.08 9.79 6.98
C ALA A 128 2.93 10.23 5.50
N VAL A 129 1.99 9.64 4.73
CA VAL A 129 1.81 9.93 3.29
C VAL A 129 1.65 11.43 3.02
N SER A 130 0.79 12.11 3.76
CA SER A 130 0.54 13.56 3.62
C SER A 130 1.70 14.42 4.14
N ALA A 131 2.54 13.86 5.02
CA ALA A 131 3.67 14.54 5.66
C ALA A 131 5.03 14.17 5.04
N ARG A 132 5.04 13.46 3.90
CA ARG A 132 6.25 12.93 3.25
C ARG A 132 7.42 13.91 3.24
N ASN A 133 7.20 15.10 2.72
CA ASN A 133 8.27 16.10 2.56
C ASN A 133 8.81 16.59 3.90
N ALA A 134 7.96 16.80 4.90
CA ALA A 134 8.38 17.20 6.24
C ALA A 134 9.19 16.12 6.96
N VAL A 135 8.89 14.83 6.73
CA VAL A 135 9.69 13.73 7.27
C VAL A 135 11.05 13.66 6.59
N ILE A 136 11.12 13.86 5.28
CA ILE A 136 12.39 13.88 4.54
C ILE A 136 13.26 15.06 5.01
N GLU A 137 12.69 16.26 5.14
CA GLU A 137 13.38 17.44 5.66
C GLU A 137 13.95 17.20 7.07
N LEU A 138 13.17 16.58 7.95
CA LEU A 138 13.65 16.19 9.28
C LEU A 138 14.81 15.19 9.20
N ALA A 139 14.71 14.19 8.31
CA ALA A 139 15.77 13.21 8.10
C ALA A 139 17.08 13.83 7.62
N GLU A 140 17.00 14.76 6.66
CA GLU A 140 18.16 15.51 6.15
C GLU A 140 18.78 16.37 7.25
N ARG A 141 17.96 17.07 8.05
CA ARG A 141 18.42 17.90 9.15
C ARG A 141 19.16 17.11 10.23
N LEU A 142 18.72 15.88 10.47
CA LEU A 142 19.34 14.99 11.47
C LEU A 142 20.47 14.12 10.92
N GLY A 143 20.65 14.05 9.60
CA GLY A 143 21.51 13.04 8.97
C GLY A 143 21.03 11.61 9.28
N ALA A 144 19.74 11.42 9.51
CA ALA A 144 19.18 10.18 10.01
C ALA A 144 18.71 9.26 8.85
N PRO A 145 19.00 7.94 8.90
CA PRO A 145 18.44 6.96 8.00
C PRO A 145 16.91 6.88 8.11
N VAL A 146 16.24 6.85 6.96
CA VAL A 146 14.79 6.62 6.84
C VAL A 146 14.54 5.24 6.29
N MET A 147 13.93 4.40 7.08
CA MET A 147 13.38 3.13 6.61
C MET A 147 11.86 3.21 6.56
N THR A 148 11.26 2.58 5.57
CA THR A 148 9.81 2.56 5.46
C THR A 148 9.24 1.26 6.03
N THR A 149 8.00 1.32 6.54
CA THR A 149 7.22 0.09 6.62
C THR A 149 6.95 -0.41 5.21
N PHE A 150 6.59 -1.68 5.03
CA PHE A 150 6.31 -2.16 3.68
C PHE A 150 5.22 -1.33 2.98
N LYS A 151 4.14 -1.00 3.68
CA LYS A 151 3.07 -0.15 3.14
C LYS A 151 3.49 1.31 2.92
N GLY A 152 4.59 1.73 3.50
CA GLY A 152 5.22 3.04 3.29
C GLY A 152 6.23 3.07 2.14
N LYS A 153 6.49 1.92 1.45
CA LYS A 153 7.44 1.88 0.34
C LYS A 153 7.06 2.89 -0.75
N GLY A 154 8.05 3.64 -1.22
CA GLY A 154 7.86 4.74 -2.18
C GLY A 154 7.59 6.11 -1.54
N LEU A 155 7.45 6.20 -0.20
CA LEU A 155 7.36 7.49 0.49
C LEU A 155 8.69 8.26 0.50
N ILE A 156 9.80 7.55 0.45
CA ILE A 156 11.13 8.07 0.13
C ILE A 156 11.70 7.23 -1.00
N ALA A 157 12.33 7.85 -2.00
CA ALA A 157 12.99 7.14 -3.08
C ALA A 157 14.22 6.38 -2.56
N ASP A 158 14.46 5.17 -3.07
CA ASP A 158 15.59 4.34 -2.60
C ASP A 158 16.98 4.88 -3.03
N ASP A 159 17.02 5.86 -3.94
CA ASP A 159 18.22 6.61 -4.33
C ASP A 159 18.44 7.88 -3.49
N HIS A 160 17.53 8.22 -2.58
CA HIS A 160 17.70 9.36 -1.69
C HIS A 160 18.83 9.10 -0.67
N PRO A 161 19.71 10.07 -0.37
CA PRO A 161 20.85 9.86 0.53
C PRO A 161 20.50 9.32 1.91
N ASN A 162 19.32 9.62 2.43
CA ASN A 162 18.85 9.14 3.73
C ASN A 162 18.01 7.84 3.64
N ALA A 163 17.73 7.30 2.46
CA ALA A 163 16.89 6.12 2.34
C ALA A 163 17.63 4.84 2.78
N ALA A 164 16.99 4.05 3.65
CA ALA A 164 17.50 2.74 4.09
C ALA A 164 16.65 1.57 3.54
N GLY A 165 15.67 1.84 2.69
CA GLY A 165 14.77 0.82 2.12
C GLY A 165 13.66 0.40 3.07
N VAL A 166 13.10 -0.78 2.84
CA VAL A 166 11.99 -1.33 3.64
C VAL A 166 12.51 -2.05 4.87
N LEU A 167 11.87 -1.84 6.03
CA LEU A 167 12.12 -2.57 7.27
C LEU A 167 11.24 -3.82 7.36
N GLY A 168 11.76 -4.88 7.96
CA GLY A 168 11.01 -6.09 8.30
C GLY A 168 11.27 -7.27 7.38
N ARG A 169 10.36 -8.26 7.39
CA ARG A 169 10.55 -9.54 6.69
C ARG A 169 10.71 -9.42 5.18
N SER A 170 10.04 -8.44 4.58
CA SER A 170 10.13 -8.13 3.14
C SER A 170 11.14 -7.05 2.84
N GLY A 171 12.00 -6.75 3.81
CA GLY A 171 12.87 -5.60 3.79
C GLY A 171 14.26 -5.88 3.26
N THR A 172 15.02 -4.78 3.21
CA THR A 172 16.44 -4.79 2.86
C THR A 172 17.31 -5.10 4.08
N PRO A 173 18.49 -5.70 3.91
CA PRO A 173 19.44 -5.88 4.99
C PRO A 173 19.94 -4.54 5.53
N ILE A 174 19.90 -3.46 4.73
CA ILE A 174 20.27 -2.10 5.11
C ILE A 174 19.37 -1.61 6.25
N ALA A 175 18.05 -1.68 6.08
CA ALA A 175 17.09 -1.25 7.10
C ALA A 175 17.28 -2.03 8.42
N SER A 176 17.50 -3.35 8.33
CA SER A 176 17.77 -4.20 9.52
C SER A 176 19.06 -3.80 10.22
N TRP A 177 20.10 -3.47 9.45
CA TRP A 177 21.36 -2.99 10.01
C TRP A 177 21.16 -1.72 10.84
N PHE A 178 20.56 -0.68 10.26
CA PHE A 178 20.36 0.58 10.97
C PHE A 178 19.37 0.44 12.14
N MET A 179 18.38 -0.44 12.04
CA MET A 179 17.51 -0.77 13.18
C MET A 179 18.34 -1.31 14.36
N ASN A 180 19.28 -2.24 14.10
CA ASN A 180 20.10 -2.86 15.13
C ASN A 180 21.09 -1.85 15.75
N GLU A 181 21.71 -0.99 14.95
CA GLU A 181 22.73 -0.03 15.36
C GLU A 181 22.16 1.27 15.97
N SER A 182 20.86 1.50 15.88
CA SER A 182 20.22 2.73 16.37
C SER A 182 20.19 2.81 17.90
N ASP A 183 20.19 4.02 18.43
CA ASP A 183 19.98 4.33 19.84
C ASP A 183 18.69 5.11 20.13
N LEU A 184 18.00 5.56 19.06
CA LEU A 184 16.68 6.19 19.13
C LEU A 184 15.91 5.91 17.84
N ILE A 185 14.64 5.56 17.98
CA ILE A 185 13.72 5.34 16.87
C ILE A 185 12.64 6.44 16.87
N LEU A 186 12.52 7.17 15.75
CA LEU A 186 11.35 8.03 15.47
C LEU A 186 10.38 7.25 14.62
N SER A 187 9.27 6.82 15.19
CA SER A 187 8.21 6.07 14.52
C SER A 187 7.10 7.01 14.10
N LEU A 188 7.03 7.33 12.81
CA LEU A 188 6.13 8.34 12.24
C LEU A 188 5.03 7.66 11.41
N GLY A 189 3.82 7.57 11.96
CA GLY A 189 2.66 6.95 11.29
C GLY A 189 2.83 5.48 10.93
N SER A 190 3.62 4.73 11.72
CA SER A 190 3.86 3.31 11.49
C SER A 190 3.09 2.45 12.50
N SER A 191 2.53 1.33 12.03
CA SER A 191 2.01 0.30 12.91
C SER A 191 3.14 -0.62 13.37
N PHE A 192 3.09 -1.05 14.64
CA PHE A 192 4.05 -1.98 15.24
C PHE A 192 3.66 -3.44 14.98
N ALA A 193 3.19 -3.76 13.77
CA ALA A 193 2.89 -5.15 13.42
C ALA A 193 4.14 -6.03 13.53
N ASN A 194 3.95 -7.29 13.88
CA ASN A 194 5.06 -8.27 14.08
C ASN A 194 5.99 -8.39 12.86
N HIS A 195 5.49 -8.09 11.67
CA HIS A 195 6.24 -8.17 10.42
C HIS A 195 7.10 -6.93 10.14
N THR A 196 6.85 -5.81 10.85
CA THR A 196 7.57 -4.55 10.63
C THR A 196 8.99 -4.60 11.20
N GLY A 197 9.22 -5.37 12.26
CA GLY A 197 10.57 -5.59 12.81
C GLY A 197 11.13 -4.39 13.58
N ILE A 198 10.27 -3.56 14.19
CA ILE A 198 10.70 -2.48 15.10
C ILE A 198 11.22 -3.10 16.41
N ASP A 199 12.44 -2.75 16.79
CA ASP A 199 13.05 -3.23 18.03
C ASP A 199 12.46 -2.51 19.25
N ARG A 200 11.66 -3.25 20.03
CA ARG A 200 10.98 -2.74 21.23
C ARG A 200 11.91 -2.50 22.42
N SER A 201 13.15 -2.97 22.38
CA SER A 201 14.13 -2.75 23.45
C SER A 201 14.73 -1.34 23.42
N LYS A 202 14.58 -0.63 22.31
CA LYS A 202 15.14 0.70 22.08
C LYS A 202 14.17 1.81 22.50
N PRO A 203 14.66 3.00 22.85
CA PRO A 203 13.80 4.15 23.09
C PRO A 203 13.12 4.57 21.77
N ILE A 204 11.79 4.75 21.83
CA ILE A 204 10.96 5.09 20.68
C ILE A 204 10.19 6.37 20.97
N ILE A 205 10.29 7.37 20.08
CA ILE A 205 9.34 8.45 19.96
C ILE A 205 8.30 8.01 18.93
N GLN A 206 7.05 7.84 19.32
CA GLN A 206 5.97 7.47 18.42
C GLN A 206 5.04 8.64 18.20
N VAL A 207 4.87 9.07 16.95
CA VAL A 207 3.92 10.11 16.55
C VAL A 207 2.82 9.49 15.71
N ASP A 208 1.58 9.65 16.16
CA ASP A 208 0.41 9.15 15.43
C ASP A 208 -0.79 10.06 15.67
N PHE A 209 -1.60 10.24 14.64
CA PHE A 209 -2.87 10.95 14.73
C PHE A 209 -3.93 10.16 15.50
N GLU A 210 -3.82 8.84 15.50
CA GLU A 210 -4.74 7.95 16.18
C GLU A 210 -4.24 7.60 17.60
N ARG A 211 -4.90 8.15 18.61
CA ARG A 211 -4.53 7.93 20.01
C ARG A 211 -4.39 6.46 20.40
N MET A 212 -5.25 5.60 19.87
CA MET A 212 -5.23 4.16 20.18
C MET A 212 -4.12 3.38 19.51
N GLN A 213 -3.34 3.99 18.59
CA GLN A 213 -2.14 3.38 18.03
C GLN A 213 -0.90 3.64 18.90
N LEU A 214 -0.91 4.72 19.69
CA LEU A 214 0.21 5.07 20.58
C LEU A 214 0.41 4.01 21.66
N GLY A 215 1.59 3.39 21.68
CA GLY A 215 1.92 2.34 22.64
C GLY A 215 1.06 1.08 22.57
N LYS A 216 0.38 0.83 21.45
CA LYS A 216 -0.62 -0.24 21.30
C LYS A 216 -0.10 -1.64 21.60
N PHE A 217 1.11 -1.96 21.14
CA PHE A 217 1.69 -3.31 21.28
C PHE A 217 2.71 -3.42 22.41
N HIS A 218 3.34 -2.31 22.77
CA HIS A 218 4.28 -2.19 23.89
C HIS A 218 4.47 -0.73 24.25
N PRO A 219 4.85 -0.41 25.50
CA PRO A 219 5.16 0.96 25.89
C PRO A 219 6.27 1.55 25.02
N VAL A 220 6.12 2.80 24.65
CA VAL A 220 7.18 3.58 23.99
C VAL A 220 7.74 4.62 24.94
N LYS A 221 8.95 5.13 24.66
CA LYS A 221 9.60 6.13 25.51
C LYS A 221 8.81 7.44 25.56
N LEU A 222 8.30 7.87 24.40
CA LEU A 222 7.52 9.11 24.26
C LEU A 222 6.39 8.93 23.24
N PRO A 223 5.15 8.72 23.68
CA PRO A 223 3.99 8.74 22.81
C PRO A 223 3.53 10.18 22.55
N ILE A 224 3.41 10.58 21.30
CA ILE A 224 2.98 11.91 20.89
C ILE A 224 1.73 11.82 20.02
N TRP A 225 0.65 12.39 20.49
CA TRP A 225 -0.55 12.56 19.69
C TRP A 225 -0.47 13.84 18.88
N GLY A 226 -0.49 13.72 17.57
CA GLY A 226 -0.43 14.86 16.68
C GLY A 226 -0.30 14.48 15.20
N GLU A 227 -0.43 15.48 14.36
CA GLU A 227 -0.18 15.37 12.92
C GLU A 227 1.34 15.33 12.67
N ILE A 228 1.78 14.39 11.85
CA ILE A 228 3.21 14.09 11.64
C ILE A 228 3.95 15.27 11.03
N GLY A 229 3.34 15.96 10.05
CA GLY A 229 3.96 17.12 9.43
C GLY A 229 4.11 18.29 10.39
N ALA A 230 3.10 18.52 11.26
CA ALA A 230 3.18 19.54 12.31
C ALA A 230 4.31 19.22 13.30
N PHE A 231 4.42 17.94 13.72
CA PHE A 231 5.53 17.48 14.55
C PHE A 231 6.89 17.72 13.89
N CYS A 232 7.07 17.26 12.64
CA CYS A 232 8.34 17.36 11.94
C CYS A 232 8.79 18.82 11.77
N ARG A 233 7.88 19.71 11.35
CA ARG A 233 8.17 21.14 11.23
C ARG A 233 8.56 21.76 12.57
N ALA A 234 7.77 21.49 13.62
CA ALA A 234 8.05 22.02 14.96
C ALA A 234 9.40 21.53 15.52
N ILE A 235 9.79 20.28 15.25
CA ILE A 235 11.11 19.76 15.64
C ILE A 235 12.22 20.39 14.79
N CYS A 236 12.02 20.55 13.48
CA CYS A 236 13.00 21.23 12.63
C CYS A 236 13.30 22.68 13.07
N GLU A 237 12.31 23.40 13.60
CA GLU A 237 12.48 24.75 14.14
C GLU A 237 13.30 24.79 15.44
N ARG A 238 13.28 23.70 16.24
CA ARG A 238 13.94 23.59 17.55
C ARG A 238 15.35 23.03 17.49
N LEU A 239 15.69 22.34 16.43
CA LEU A 239 16.96 21.64 16.30
C LEU A 239 17.84 22.29 15.24
N ASP A 240 19.11 22.53 15.56
CA ASP A 240 20.12 22.87 14.57
C ASP A 240 20.42 21.66 13.66
N PRO A 241 20.75 21.89 12.38
CA PRO A 241 21.21 20.84 11.50
C PRO A 241 22.44 20.14 12.06
N ARG A 242 22.44 18.82 12.04
CA ARG A 242 23.63 18.05 12.44
C ARG A 242 24.70 18.16 11.36
N SER A 243 25.93 18.42 11.79
CA SER A 243 27.12 18.37 10.91
C SER A 243 27.66 16.93 10.73
N ASP A 244 27.13 15.96 11.46
CA ASP A 244 27.58 14.56 11.45
C ASP A 244 26.89 13.78 10.31
N ASP A 245 27.63 13.50 9.25
CA ASP A 245 27.19 12.75 8.07
C ASP A 245 27.56 11.26 8.08
N ARG A 246 28.05 10.74 9.22
CA ARG A 246 28.51 9.35 9.32
C ARG A 246 27.46 8.33 8.92
N GLN A 247 26.22 8.49 9.37
CA GLN A 247 25.14 7.56 9.02
C GLN A 247 24.78 7.63 7.51
N VAL A 248 24.86 8.80 6.89
CA VAL A 248 24.62 8.99 5.46
C VAL A 248 25.72 8.33 4.62
N LYS A 249 26.99 8.45 5.03
CA LYS A 249 28.10 7.75 4.40
C LYS A 249 27.96 6.25 4.52
N GLU A 250 27.63 5.77 5.70
CA GLU A 250 27.37 4.34 5.95
C GLU A 250 26.20 3.81 5.12
N LEU A 251 25.13 4.60 4.93
CA LEU A 251 24.03 4.24 3.99
C LEU A 251 24.54 4.00 2.58
N THR A 252 25.38 4.90 2.05
CA THR A 252 25.96 4.78 0.72
C THR A 252 26.77 3.47 0.59
N GLU A 253 27.59 3.14 1.58
CA GLU A 253 28.38 1.91 1.61
C GLU A 253 27.46 0.66 1.66
N ARG A 254 26.42 0.69 2.51
CA ARG A 254 25.46 -0.43 2.64
C ARG A 254 24.66 -0.66 1.37
N TRP A 255 24.23 0.41 0.69
CA TRP A 255 23.58 0.29 -0.61
C TRP A 255 24.52 -0.30 -1.66
N ALA A 256 25.78 0.12 -1.70
CA ALA A 256 26.76 -0.46 -2.63
C ALA A 256 26.95 -1.96 -2.39
N MET A 257 27.06 -2.39 -1.14
CA MET A 257 27.16 -3.81 -0.76
C MET A 257 25.89 -4.59 -1.18
N TRP A 258 24.71 -4.05 -0.91
CA TRP A 258 23.45 -4.70 -1.28
C TRP A 258 23.26 -4.83 -2.78
N ARG A 259 23.60 -3.78 -3.54
CA ARG A 259 23.53 -3.83 -5.00
C ARG A 259 24.54 -4.82 -5.61
N GLU A 260 25.70 -5.01 -4.97
CA GLU A 260 26.64 -6.07 -5.37
C GLU A 260 26.06 -7.47 -5.10
N GLU A 261 25.46 -7.68 -3.93
CA GLU A 261 24.77 -8.94 -3.63
C GLU A 261 23.63 -9.22 -4.61
N LYS A 262 22.83 -8.21 -4.97
CA LYS A 262 21.79 -8.33 -6.02
C LYS A 262 22.42 -8.78 -7.35
N ARG A 263 23.54 -8.18 -7.76
CA ARG A 263 24.24 -8.58 -9.01
C ARG A 263 24.70 -10.03 -8.98
N THR A 264 25.20 -10.51 -7.86
CA THR A 264 25.53 -11.92 -7.70
C THR A 264 24.31 -12.81 -7.87
N ARG A 265 23.19 -12.46 -7.25
CA ARG A 265 21.92 -13.21 -7.36
C ARG A 265 21.30 -13.16 -8.76
N LEU A 266 21.52 -12.09 -9.53
CA LEU A 266 21.08 -11.99 -10.94
C LEU A 266 21.76 -13.04 -11.82
N ALA A 267 22.97 -13.47 -11.47
CA ALA A 267 23.71 -14.51 -12.20
C ALA A 267 23.28 -15.94 -11.83
N GLU A 268 22.40 -16.11 -10.81
CA GLU A 268 21.88 -17.41 -10.41
C GLU A 268 20.75 -17.85 -11.35
N GLU A 269 21.03 -18.80 -12.22
CA GLU A 269 20.03 -19.41 -13.10
C GLU A 269 19.92 -20.92 -12.81
N ARG A 270 18.68 -21.39 -12.68
CA ARG A 270 18.38 -22.82 -12.43
C ARG A 270 17.70 -23.48 -13.62
N GLY A 271 17.40 -22.74 -14.68
CA GLY A 271 16.68 -23.23 -15.86
C GLY A 271 15.19 -23.59 -15.61
N GLN A 272 14.59 -23.04 -14.55
CA GLN A 272 13.19 -23.26 -14.16
C GLN A 272 12.34 -22.01 -14.28
N GLY A 273 12.77 -21.04 -15.08
CA GLY A 273 12.11 -19.76 -15.28
C GLY A 273 12.95 -18.58 -14.76
N VAL A 274 12.35 -17.41 -14.80
CA VAL A 274 12.97 -16.14 -14.43
C VAL A 274 13.03 -15.99 -12.91
N SER A 275 14.18 -15.54 -12.37
CA SER A 275 14.31 -15.23 -10.95
C SER A 275 13.53 -13.96 -10.59
N SER A 276 13.02 -13.88 -9.35
CA SER A 276 12.37 -12.66 -8.86
C SER A 276 13.33 -11.47 -8.84
N VAL A 277 14.62 -11.69 -8.62
CA VAL A 277 15.64 -10.62 -8.66
C VAL A 277 15.70 -9.99 -10.04
N ALA A 278 15.77 -10.81 -11.09
CA ALA A 278 15.84 -10.33 -12.48
C ALA A 278 14.58 -9.55 -12.87
N LEU A 279 13.41 -10.06 -12.49
CA LEU A 279 12.14 -9.39 -12.76
C LEU A 279 12.09 -7.99 -12.11
N PHE A 280 12.39 -7.90 -10.82
CA PHE A 280 12.29 -6.63 -10.11
C PHE A 280 13.43 -5.66 -10.42
N ASP A 281 14.58 -6.14 -10.88
CA ASP A 281 15.64 -5.30 -11.39
C ASP A 281 15.23 -4.62 -12.72
N VAL A 282 14.68 -5.38 -13.66
CA VAL A 282 14.13 -4.85 -14.92
C VAL A 282 12.96 -3.88 -14.65
N LEU A 283 12.06 -4.21 -13.72
CA LEU A 283 10.97 -3.31 -13.36
C LEU A 283 11.46 -2.01 -12.71
N SER A 284 12.52 -2.07 -11.87
CA SER A 284 13.12 -0.87 -11.28
C SER A 284 13.73 0.06 -12.33
N GLU A 285 14.30 -0.53 -13.39
CA GLU A 285 14.86 0.23 -14.51
C GLU A 285 13.80 0.87 -15.41
N LEU A 286 12.71 0.12 -15.70
CA LEU A 286 11.77 0.50 -16.76
C LEU A 286 10.50 1.20 -16.27
N CYS A 287 10.08 0.99 -15.02
CA CYS A 287 8.87 1.64 -14.50
C CYS A 287 9.06 3.16 -14.40
N PRO A 288 8.16 3.97 -14.96
CA PRO A 288 8.22 5.42 -14.80
C PRO A 288 8.31 5.84 -13.32
N ALA A 289 9.09 6.88 -13.03
CA ALA A 289 9.31 7.35 -11.65
C ALA A 289 8.04 7.85 -10.97
N ASP A 290 7.04 8.27 -11.73
CA ASP A 290 5.75 8.75 -11.24
C ASP A 290 4.64 7.67 -11.31
N ALA A 291 4.96 6.44 -11.73
CA ALA A 291 3.99 5.36 -11.84
C ALA A 291 3.27 5.05 -10.51
N ILE A 292 2.05 4.53 -10.62
CA ILE A 292 1.32 3.94 -9.49
C ILE A 292 1.39 2.43 -9.63
N ILE A 293 1.94 1.76 -8.63
CA ILE A 293 2.18 0.32 -8.64
C ILE A 293 1.31 -0.35 -7.58
N ALA A 294 0.40 -1.22 -8.01
CA ALA A 294 -0.39 -2.07 -7.12
C ALA A 294 0.26 -3.45 -7.02
N VAL A 295 0.59 -3.88 -5.80
CA VAL A 295 1.28 -5.15 -5.53
C VAL A 295 0.38 -6.09 -4.77
N ASP A 296 0.26 -7.31 -5.27
CA ASP A 296 -0.51 -8.38 -4.63
C ASP A 296 0.24 -9.02 -3.46
N VAL A 297 -0.47 -9.87 -2.73
CA VAL A 297 0.04 -10.60 -1.57
C VAL A 297 0.59 -11.97 -1.99
N GLY A 298 1.74 -12.34 -1.42
CA GLY A 298 2.42 -13.61 -1.70
C GLY A 298 3.94 -13.46 -1.71
N ASN A 299 4.64 -14.40 -2.33
CA ASN A 299 6.09 -14.33 -2.49
C ASN A 299 6.52 -13.11 -3.31
N ASN A 300 5.73 -12.73 -4.33
CA ASN A 300 5.94 -11.51 -5.12
C ASN A 300 6.03 -10.26 -4.24
N THR A 301 5.27 -10.18 -3.15
CA THR A 301 5.34 -9.09 -2.18
C THR A 301 6.71 -9.00 -1.51
N TYR A 302 7.22 -10.14 -1.03
CA TYR A 302 8.54 -10.18 -0.37
C TYR A 302 9.65 -9.79 -1.33
N SER A 303 9.61 -10.31 -2.55
CA SER A 303 10.59 -9.99 -3.59
C SER A 303 10.50 -8.53 -4.03
N PHE A 304 9.29 -7.98 -4.21
CA PHE A 304 9.10 -6.56 -4.51
C PHE A 304 9.69 -5.67 -3.41
N GLY A 305 9.38 -5.93 -2.15
CA GLY A 305 9.88 -5.13 -1.03
C GLY A 305 11.41 -5.10 -0.95
N ARG A 306 12.04 -6.21 -1.31
CA ARG A 306 13.49 -6.42 -1.20
C ARG A 306 14.27 -5.94 -2.42
N TYR A 307 13.77 -6.21 -3.63
CA TYR A 307 14.54 -6.05 -4.87
C TYR A 307 14.12 -4.88 -5.74
N PHE A 308 12.85 -4.46 -5.68
CA PHE A 308 12.40 -3.29 -6.41
C PHE A 308 12.90 -2.01 -5.74
N GLU A 309 13.70 -1.21 -6.45
CA GLU A 309 14.18 0.09 -6.00
C GLU A 309 13.25 1.19 -6.53
N THR A 310 12.64 1.94 -5.62
CA THR A 310 11.73 3.04 -5.98
C THR A 310 12.50 4.32 -6.25
N THR A 311 12.08 5.07 -7.28
CA THR A 311 12.62 6.40 -7.62
C THR A 311 11.56 7.52 -7.47
N GLY A 312 10.35 7.17 -7.00
CA GLY A 312 9.26 8.11 -6.79
C GLY A 312 7.86 7.52 -6.97
N GLN A 313 7.80 6.26 -7.39
CA GLN A 313 6.53 5.54 -7.61
C GLN A 313 5.67 5.50 -6.33
N ARG A 314 4.35 5.57 -6.51
CA ARG A 314 3.38 5.31 -5.44
C ARG A 314 3.08 3.81 -5.38
N VAL A 315 3.15 3.22 -4.19
CA VAL A 315 2.89 1.78 -4.00
C VAL A 315 1.59 1.57 -3.24
N LEU A 316 0.73 0.71 -3.77
CA LEU A 316 -0.53 0.28 -3.17
C LEU A 316 -0.43 -1.22 -2.85
N MET A 317 -0.90 -1.61 -1.66
CA MET A 317 -0.92 -3.01 -1.23
C MET A 317 -1.90 -3.23 -0.08
N SER A 318 -2.41 -4.46 0.06
CA SER A 318 -3.15 -4.92 1.24
C SER A 318 -2.17 -5.21 2.38
N GLY A 319 -1.66 -4.14 3.01
CA GLY A 319 -0.54 -4.25 3.97
C GLY A 319 -0.95 -4.72 5.37
N TYR A 320 -2.23 -4.68 5.71
CA TYR A 320 -2.74 -5.11 7.00
C TYR A 320 -3.48 -6.45 6.89
N LEU A 321 -4.41 -6.57 5.97
CA LEU A 321 -5.25 -7.75 5.83
C LEU A 321 -4.54 -8.87 5.06
N GLY A 322 -3.67 -8.52 4.13
CA GLY A 322 -2.97 -9.51 3.31
C GLY A 322 -3.89 -10.22 2.32
N SER A 323 -4.80 -9.46 1.69
CA SER A 323 -5.78 -10.00 0.74
C SER A 323 -5.13 -10.38 -0.58
N ILE A 324 -5.06 -11.66 -0.88
CA ILE A 324 -4.67 -12.17 -2.20
C ILE A 324 -5.72 -11.74 -3.25
N GLY A 325 -5.28 -11.34 -4.44
CA GLY A 325 -6.14 -10.80 -5.48
C GLY A 325 -6.31 -9.26 -5.40
N PHE A 326 -5.61 -8.58 -4.50
CA PHE A 326 -5.70 -7.13 -4.30
C PHE A 326 -5.22 -6.32 -5.51
N ALA A 327 -4.14 -6.75 -6.18
CA ALA A 327 -3.39 -5.88 -7.10
C ALA A 327 -4.21 -5.38 -8.29
N LEU A 328 -4.95 -6.25 -8.99
CA LEU A 328 -5.68 -5.84 -10.18
C LEU A 328 -6.84 -4.88 -9.86
N PRO A 329 -7.73 -5.16 -8.89
CA PRO A 329 -8.77 -4.20 -8.49
C PRO A 329 -8.20 -2.86 -7.97
N ALA A 330 -7.09 -2.89 -7.22
CA ALA A 330 -6.43 -1.68 -6.75
C ALA A 330 -5.85 -0.86 -7.92
N ALA A 331 -5.27 -1.52 -8.93
CA ALA A 331 -4.81 -0.85 -10.14
C ALA A 331 -5.97 -0.23 -10.94
N MET A 332 -7.13 -0.87 -10.99
CA MET A 332 -8.33 -0.29 -11.60
C MET A 332 -8.76 0.99 -10.88
N GLY A 333 -8.78 0.98 -9.55
CA GLY A 333 -9.04 2.17 -8.74
C GLY A 333 -7.99 3.27 -8.93
N ALA A 334 -6.71 2.90 -9.01
CA ALA A 334 -5.63 3.83 -9.31
C ALA A 334 -5.76 4.44 -10.70
N TRP A 335 -6.13 3.63 -11.70
CA TRP A 335 -6.40 4.15 -13.04
C TRP A 335 -7.56 5.14 -13.05
N ALA A 336 -8.67 4.84 -12.36
CA ALA A 336 -9.78 5.78 -12.23
C ALA A 336 -9.31 7.10 -11.58
N ALA A 337 -8.47 7.04 -10.53
CA ALA A 337 -7.89 8.24 -9.94
C ALA A 337 -7.03 9.04 -10.94
N THR A 338 -6.35 8.40 -11.90
CA THR A 338 -5.62 9.14 -12.95
C THR A 338 -6.53 9.89 -13.93
N GLN A 339 -7.82 9.57 -13.98
CA GLN A 339 -8.80 10.27 -14.80
C GLN A 339 -9.46 11.45 -14.06
N ASP A 340 -9.67 11.31 -12.76
CA ASP A 340 -10.50 12.22 -11.97
C ASP A 340 -9.69 13.18 -11.07
N VAL A 341 -8.42 12.84 -10.75
CA VAL A 341 -7.59 13.60 -9.81
C VAL A 341 -6.39 14.18 -10.53
N ALA A 342 -6.33 15.50 -10.63
CA ALA A 342 -5.29 16.22 -11.39
C ALA A 342 -3.84 15.86 -10.96
N GLU A 343 -3.62 15.61 -9.67
CA GLU A 343 -2.30 15.17 -9.16
C GLU A 343 -1.80 13.87 -9.81
N PHE A 344 -2.72 12.98 -10.21
CA PHE A 344 -2.39 11.66 -10.77
C PHE A 344 -2.58 11.59 -12.29
N ALA A 345 -3.00 12.67 -12.92
CA ALA A 345 -3.31 12.69 -14.36
C ALA A 345 -2.12 12.20 -15.21
N GLY A 346 -2.39 11.29 -16.13
CA GLY A 346 -1.39 10.76 -17.08
C GLY A 346 -0.37 9.78 -16.52
N ARG A 347 -0.40 9.46 -15.22
CA ARG A 347 0.53 8.49 -14.63
C ARG A 347 0.26 7.08 -15.13
N LYS A 348 1.33 6.33 -15.41
CA LYS A 348 1.23 4.90 -15.74
C LYS A 348 0.81 4.11 -14.51
N VAL A 349 -0.10 3.16 -14.71
CA VAL A 349 -0.52 2.22 -13.66
C VAL A 349 0.02 0.84 -13.96
N VAL A 350 0.67 0.23 -12.98
CA VAL A 350 1.23 -1.12 -13.05
C VAL A 350 0.61 -1.97 -11.95
N SER A 351 0.22 -3.19 -12.29
CA SER A 351 -0.28 -4.19 -11.36
C SER A 351 0.68 -5.37 -11.33
N ILE A 352 1.04 -5.86 -10.16
CA ILE A 352 1.97 -6.99 -10.00
C ILE A 352 1.31 -8.04 -9.12
N SER A 353 1.13 -9.26 -9.63
CA SER A 353 0.55 -10.36 -8.85
C SER A 353 1.24 -11.69 -9.12
N GLY A 354 1.05 -12.63 -8.20
CA GLY A 354 1.21 -14.05 -8.49
C GLY A 354 0.01 -14.59 -9.25
N ASP A 355 0.17 -15.78 -9.81
CA ASP A 355 -0.87 -16.50 -10.55
C ASP A 355 -2.10 -16.82 -9.68
N GLY A 356 -1.90 -17.20 -8.42
CA GLY A 356 -2.99 -17.40 -7.46
C GLY A 356 -3.77 -16.13 -7.16
N GLY A 357 -3.09 -14.97 -7.13
CA GLY A 357 -3.73 -13.66 -6.95
C GLY A 357 -4.55 -13.22 -8.16
N PHE A 358 -3.97 -13.29 -9.35
CA PHE A 358 -4.70 -12.99 -10.59
C PHE A 358 -5.89 -13.95 -10.80
N GLY A 359 -5.73 -15.20 -10.41
CA GLY A 359 -6.78 -16.22 -10.48
C GLY A 359 -8.05 -15.89 -9.68
N GLN A 360 -8.02 -14.94 -8.74
CA GLN A 360 -9.20 -14.49 -8.01
C GLN A 360 -10.14 -13.63 -8.88
N TYR A 361 -9.57 -12.82 -9.79
CA TYR A 361 -10.31 -11.83 -10.57
C TYR A 361 -9.89 -11.77 -12.05
N PRO A 362 -9.67 -12.91 -12.74
CA PRO A 362 -9.17 -12.88 -14.12
C PRO A 362 -10.17 -12.19 -15.06
N MET A 363 -11.48 -12.29 -14.78
CA MET A 363 -12.51 -11.69 -15.61
C MET A 363 -12.45 -10.15 -15.63
N GLU A 364 -11.84 -9.52 -14.62
CA GLU A 364 -11.66 -8.07 -14.61
C GLU A 364 -10.68 -7.60 -15.69
N PHE A 365 -9.88 -8.47 -16.27
CA PHE A 365 -9.08 -8.10 -17.44
C PHE A 365 -9.97 -7.73 -18.64
N ALA A 366 -11.10 -8.38 -18.82
CA ALA A 366 -12.10 -7.98 -19.81
C ALA A 366 -12.72 -6.61 -19.48
N THR A 367 -12.89 -6.29 -18.19
CA THR A 367 -13.31 -4.96 -17.73
C THR A 367 -12.27 -3.90 -18.08
N LEU A 368 -10.97 -4.18 -17.92
CA LEU A 368 -9.91 -3.27 -18.36
C LEU A 368 -10.05 -2.94 -19.85
N VAL A 369 -10.24 -3.95 -20.68
CA VAL A 369 -10.38 -3.78 -22.14
C VAL A 369 -11.63 -2.99 -22.47
N LYS A 370 -12.77 -3.32 -21.84
CA LYS A 370 -14.05 -2.63 -22.05
C LYS A 370 -13.95 -1.11 -21.82
N TYR A 371 -13.24 -0.69 -20.79
CA TYR A 371 -13.12 0.73 -20.41
C TYR A 371 -11.83 1.39 -20.89
N GLY A 372 -10.98 0.68 -21.65
CA GLY A 372 -9.70 1.20 -22.14
C GLY A 372 -8.73 1.56 -21.02
N MET A 373 -8.78 0.82 -19.89
CA MET A 373 -7.90 1.06 -18.75
C MET A 373 -6.48 0.64 -19.09
N ASN A 374 -5.64 1.58 -19.49
CA ASN A 374 -4.24 1.29 -19.88
C ASN A 374 -3.38 0.91 -18.67
N ILE A 375 -3.63 -0.29 -18.14
CA ILE A 375 -2.90 -0.91 -17.03
C ILE A 375 -1.96 -1.96 -17.56
N THR A 376 -0.71 -1.97 -17.11
CA THR A 376 0.24 -3.05 -17.36
C THR A 376 0.21 -4.02 -16.17
N HIS A 377 -0.26 -5.24 -16.40
CA HIS A 377 -0.28 -6.31 -15.40
C HIS A 377 0.92 -7.24 -15.59
N VAL A 378 1.78 -7.35 -14.58
CA VAL A 378 2.92 -8.26 -14.55
C VAL A 378 2.56 -9.44 -13.65
N LEU A 379 2.48 -10.62 -14.25
CA LEU A 379 2.04 -11.85 -13.61
C LEU A 379 3.21 -12.79 -13.39
N LEU A 380 3.53 -13.09 -12.14
CA LEU A 380 4.51 -14.10 -11.76
C LEU A 380 3.78 -15.46 -11.70
N ASN A 381 4.08 -16.32 -12.66
CA ASN A 381 3.46 -17.64 -12.78
C ASN A 381 4.46 -18.73 -12.41
N ASN A 382 4.32 -19.29 -11.21
CA ASN A 382 5.07 -20.46 -10.75
C ASN A 382 4.17 -21.70 -10.56
N ALA A 383 2.91 -21.63 -10.94
CA ALA A 383 1.90 -22.69 -10.82
C ALA A 383 1.73 -23.19 -9.37
N GLU A 384 1.96 -22.34 -8.37
CA GLU A 384 1.89 -22.73 -6.97
C GLU A 384 1.49 -21.56 -6.07
N LEU A 385 0.75 -21.83 -4.99
CA LEU A 385 0.60 -20.91 -3.86
C LEU A 385 1.89 -20.89 -3.03
N GLY A 386 2.97 -20.38 -3.62
CA GLY A 386 4.35 -20.56 -3.16
C GLY A 386 4.62 -20.08 -1.73
N LYS A 387 3.88 -19.08 -1.22
CA LYS A 387 3.99 -18.64 0.17
C LYS A 387 3.50 -19.75 1.13
N ILE A 388 2.41 -20.43 0.80
CA ILE A 388 1.83 -21.49 1.63
C ILE A 388 2.74 -22.73 1.60
N SER A 389 3.20 -23.15 0.41
CA SER A 389 4.13 -24.27 0.28
C SER A 389 5.41 -24.05 1.07
N LYS A 390 5.96 -22.82 1.04
CA LYS A 390 7.14 -22.45 1.80
C LYS A 390 6.91 -22.59 3.31
N GLU A 391 5.75 -22.21 3.79
CA GLU A 391 5.37 -22.34 5.21
C GLU A 391 5.14 -23.80 5.60
N GLN A 392 4.50 -24.60 4.73
CA GLN A 392 4.35 -26.04 4.95
C GLN A 392 5.72 -26.72 5.07
N ARG A 393 6.65 -26.44 4.15
CA ARG A 393 8.04 -26.97 4.21
C ARG A 393 8.78 -26.51 5.48
N ALA A 394 8.64 -25.23 5.85
CA ALA A 394 9.28 -24.68 7.05
C ALA A 394 8.71 -25.28 8.36
N GLY A 395 7.45 -25.70 8.36
CA GLY A 395 6.80 -26.39 9.45
C GLY A 395 7.02 -27.91 9.44
N GLU A 396 7.84 -28.42 8.50
CA GLU A 396 8.08 -29.86 8.29
C GLU A 396 6.80 -30.65 7.96
N TRP A 397 5.80 -29.97 7.39
CA TRP A 397 4.57 -30.59 6.91
C TRP A 397 4.68 -31.01 5.45
N PRO A 398 3.96 -32.05 5.01
CA PRO A 398 3.83 -32.34 3.59
C PRO A 398 3.24 -31.15 2.84
N VAL A 399 3.83 -30.81 1.69
CA VAL A 399 3.23 -29.82 0.80
C VAL A 399 1.96 -30.42 0.20
N TRP A 400 0.80 -29.76 0.44
CA TRP A 400 -0.49 -30.30 0.06
C TRP A 400 -1.42 -29.22 -0.49
N GLU A 401 -2.07 -29.51 -1.61
CA GLU A 401 -3.09 -28.68 -2.29
C GLU A 401 -2.65 -27.23 -2.57
N THR A 402 -1.38 -27.00 -2.86
CA THR A 402 -0.84 -25.67 -3.21
C THR A 402 -0.55 -25.50 -4.69
N ASN A 403 -0.58 -26.58 -5.46
CA ASN A 403 -0.35 -26.55 -6.90
C ASN A 403 -1.54 -25.92 -7.62
N LEU A 404 -1.23 -25.12 -8.65
CA LEU A 404 -2.22 -24.49 -9.50
C LEU A 404 -2.13 -25.06 -10.92
N HIS A 405 -3.29 -25.33 -11.53
CA HIS A 405 -3.39 -25.67 -12.93
C HIS A 405 -3.79 -24.42 -13.72
N ASN A 406 -2.81 -23.70 -14.23
CA ASN A 406 -3.02 -22.41 -14.87
C ASN A 406 -3.25 -22.54 -16.38
N PRO A 407 -4.18 -21.77 -16.96
CA PRO A 407 -4.22 -21.55 -18.40
C PRO A 407 -3.04 -20.66 -18.85
N SER A 408 -2.87 -20.47 -20.14
CA SER A 408 -1.99 -19.39 -20.63
C SER A 408 -2.65 -18.05 -20.40
N PHE A 409 -2.21 -17.29 -19.41
CA PHE A 409 -2.75 -15.97 -19.09
C PHE A 409 -2.42 -14.94 -20.18
N ALA A 410 -1.27 -15.05 -20.83
CA ALA A 410 -0.93 -14.24 -21.99
C ALA A 410 -1.90 -14.47 -23.18
N ALA A 411 -2.29 -15.72 -23.44
CA ALA A 411 -3.29 -16.03 -24.46
C ALA A 411 -4.68 -15.51 -24.04
N TYR A 412 -5.05 -15.65 -22.77
CA TYR A 412 -6.28 -15.11 -22.21
C TYR A 412 -6.36 -13.58 -22.40
N ALA A 413 -5.32 -12.85 -22.10
CA ALA A 413 -5.29 -11.40 -22.30
C ALA A 413 -5.53 -11.01 -23.77
N ARG A 414 -4.94 -11.75 -24.73
CA ARG A 414 -5.18 -11.54 -26.17
C ARG A 414 -6.61 -11.85 -26.57
N LEU A 415 -7.20 -12.92 -26.04
CA LEU A 415 -8.59 -13.28 -26.29
C LEU A 415 -9.57 -12.21 -25.78
N CYS A 416 -9.24 -11.53 -24.68
CA CYS A 416 -10.02 -10.39 -24.19
C CYS A 416 -9.84 -9.11 -25.04
N GLY A 417 -8.87 -9.07 -25.98
CA GLY A 417 -8.58 -7.90 -26.84
C GLY A 417 -7.42 -7.03 -26.35
N GLY A 418 -6.77 -7.38 -25.22
CA GLY A 418 -5.59 -6.71 -24.69
C GLY A 418 -4.29 -7.14 -25.39
N HIS A 419 -3.16 -6.67 -24.86
CA HIS A 419 -1.84 -7.18 -25.17
C HIS A 419 -1.49 -8.34 -24.21
N GLY A 420 -0.90 -9.41 -24.73
CA GLY A 420 -0.46 -10.53 -23.89
C GLY A 420 0.88 -11.06 -24.36
N ALA A 421 1.88 -11.04 -23.49
CA ALA A 421 3.21 -11.61 -23.72
C ALA A 421 3.51 -12.70 -22.69
N LYS A 422 4.20 -13.77 -23.10
CA LYS A 422 4.70 -14.80 -22.20
C LYS A 422 6.21 -14.82 -22.23
N VAL A 423 6.83 -14.77 -21.06
CA VAL A 423 8.27 -14.78 -20.85
C VAL A 423 8.64 -16.03 -20.05
N THR A 424 9.58 -16.82 -20.56
CA THR A 424 10.13 -18.02 -19.92
C THR A 424 11.61 -17.88 -19.63
N GLU A 425 12.29 -16.99 -20.35
CA GLU A 425 13.73 -16.77 -20.29
C GLU A 425 14.04 -15.33 -19.88
N THR A 426 15.07 -15.13 -19.08
CA THR A 426 15.50 -13.81 -18.60
C THR A 426 15.84 -12.85 -19.74
N ALA A 427 16.38 -13.39 -20.85
CA ALA A 427 16.78 -12.57 -22.00
C ALA A 427 15.61 -11.81 -22.67
N ASP A 428 14.39 -12.37 -22.63
CA ASP A 428 13.21 -11.79 -23.27
C ASP A 428 12.48 -10.79 -22.35
N LEU A 429 12.84 -10.77 -21.05
CA LEU A 429 12.09 -10.06 -20.01
C LEU A 429 12.02 -8.55 -20.26
N LYS A 430 13.16 -7.94 -20.56
CA LYS A 430 13.27 -6.49 -20.71
C LYS A 430 12.45 -5.97 -21.88
N GLU A 431 12.48 -6.66 -23.01
CA GLU A 431 11.72 -6.29 -24.22
C GLU A 431 10.20 -6.46 -23.97
N ALA A 432 9.80 -7.57 -23.36
CA ALA A 432 8.39 -7.84 -23.06
C ALA A 432 7.80 -6.80 -22.09
N ILE A 433 8.51 -6.45 -21.01
CA ILE A 433 8.08 -5.42 -20.05
C ILE A 433 8.03 -4.05 -20.72
N ALA A 434 9.07 -3.65 -21.48
CA ALA A 434 9.10 -2.38 -22.18
C ALA A 434 7.93 -2.24 -23.16
N THR A 435 7.66 -3.28 -23.94
CA THR A 435 6.53 -3.32 -24.89
C THR A 435 5.19 -3.16 -24.16
N ALA A 436 5.00 -3.88 -23.05
CA ALA A 436 3.77 -3.80 -22.27
C ALA A 436 3.56 -2.44 -21.59
N LEU A 437 4.62 -1.83 -21.08
CA LEU A 437 4.56 -0.48 -20.47
C LEU A 437 4.21 0.60 -21.51
N ASN A 438 4.63 0.43 -22.77
CA ASN A 438 4.35 1.37 -23.86
C ASN A 438 3.08 1.03 -24.65
N ALA A 439 2.38 -0.06 -24.32
CA ALA A 439 1.15 -0.40 -25.00
C ALA A 439 0.06 0.69 -24.77
N ASP A 440 -0.75 0.93 -25.81
CA ASP A 440 -1.88 1.87 -25.78
C ASP A 440 -3.18 1.26 -25.22
N LYS A 441 -3.12 0.02 -24.79
CA LYS A 441 -4.23 -0.79 -24.27
C LYS A 441 -3.80 -1.64 -23.06
N PRO A 442 -4.74 -2.24 -22.33
CA PRO A 442 -4.40 -3.15 -21.23
C PRO A 442 -3.42 -4.23 -21.69
N ALA A 443 -2.35 -4.40 -20.93
CA ALA A 443 -1.29 -5.35 -21.22
C ALA A 443 -1.07 -6.33 -20.08
N LEU A 444 -0.81 -7.60 -20.39
CA LEU A 444 -0.43 -8.62 -19.42
C LEU A 444 0.88 -9.29 -19.87
N VAL A 445 1.87 -9.27 -19.00
CA VAL A 445 3.12 -10.00 -19.17
C VAL A 445 3.11 -11.18 -18.20
N GLU A 446 2.93 -12.38 -18.72
CA GLU A 446 3.01 -13.64 -17.98
C GLU A 446 4.48 -14.08 -17.91
N VAL A 447 5.08 -13.98 -16.73
CA VAL A 447 6.46 -14.39 -16.49
C VAL A 447 6.47 -15.73 -15.77
N THR A 448 7.00 -16.76 -16.39
CA THR A 448 7.27 -18.04 -15.72
C THR A 448 8.40 -17.83 -14.73
N THR A 449 8.13 -18.01 -13.44
CA THR A 449 9.10 -17.73 -12.37
C THR A 449 9.54 -18.99 -11.66
N ASP A 450 10.81 -19.04 -11.28
CA ASP A 450 11.33 -20.11 -10.42
C ASP A 450 10.82 -19.91 -8.97
N ALA A 451 10.06 -20.88 -8.47
CA ALA A 451 9.44 -20.83 -7.14
C ALA A 451 10.46 -20.80 -5.99
N GLU A 452 11.70 -21.21 -6.22
CA GLU A 452 12.76 -21.23 -5.21
C GLU A 452 13.70 -20.02 -5.26
N LEU A 453 13.75 -19.29 -6.39
CA LEU A 453 14.51 -18.04 -6.55
C LEU A 453 13.63 -16.80 -6.22
N VAL A 454 13.16 -16.73 -4.96
CA VAL A 454 12.25 -15.70 -4.46
C VAL A 454 12.97 -14.74 -3.50
#